data_4452b0233cb6e967ce5adae01f2396f9
#
_entry.id   4452b0233cb6e967ce5adae01f2396f9
#
_cell.length_a   1.000
_cell.length_b   1.000
_cell.length_c   1.000
_cell.angle_alpha   90.00
_cell.angle_beta   90.00
_cell.angle_gamma   90.00
#
_symmetry.space_group_name_H-M   'P 1'
#
loop_
_entity.id
_entity.type
_entity.pdbx_description
1 polymer ?
#
loop_
_entity_poly.entity_id
_entity_poly.type
_entity_poly.pdbx_seq_one_letter_code
_entity_poly.pdbx_strand_id
1 'polypeptide(L)'
;MLFRSGHVRAFHNTCRHRGSILCTTEAGRFPRERIVCPYHAWTYDLDGHLNATPQRMATSDFDAAQFGLHSVHADTWGGFVFVNLSTRRPAPLSKTLGELPSRFAHYRFAGLRSGHRIVTNVQANWKLLAENFSECYHCPPVHPELCRVVPAYREAGAWGLRGEDEASPEFRAGAATLTPDGSARLPPFAGLDETERKTLYVPWMLPPNLFLNVHPDYVNVHMMFPTGPQSVTMVYDWLFEPSHMPRGADLEHYVALWDITNRQDERNCEWQQQGMRSRAFRHGVFVPQEFDCHRFCQWVRAGLRRK
;
A
#
# COMPACT_ATOMS: atom_id res chain seq x y z
N MET A 1 -2.62 13.79 8.85
CA MET A 1 -2.60 12.84 9.99
C MET A 1 -1.71 13.41 11.07
N LEU A 2 -2.02 13.15 12.33
CA LEU A 2 -1.32 13.69 13.50
C LEU A 2 -0.90 12.55 14.41
N PHE A 3 0.33 12.61 14.94
CA PHE A 3 0.87 11.65 15.89
C PHE A 3 1.19 12.35 17.20
N ARG A 4 0.49 11.98 18.27
CA ARG A 4 0.79 12.40 19.63
C ARG A 4 0.56 11.22 20.57
N SER A 5 1.48 10.99 21.49
CA SER A 5 1.36 9.90 22.49
C SER A 5 0.98 8.52 21.92
N GLY A 6 1.44 8.19 20.71
CA GLY A 6 1.13 6.92 20.05
C GLY A 6 -0.25 6.85 19.36
N HIS A 7 -1.10 7.86 19.51
CA HIS A 7 -2.40 7.90 18.86
C HIS A 7 -2.35 8.66 17.53
N VAL A 8 -2.88 8.04 16.47
CA VAL A 8 -3.03 8.65 15.15
C VAL A 8 -4.42 9.28 15.05
N ARG A 9 -4.47 10.56 14.67
CA ARG A 9 -5.72 11.23 14.29
C ARG A 9 -5.63 11.69 12.84
N ALA A 10 -6.74 11.64 12.13
CA ALA A 10 -6.83 12.11 10.76
C ALA A 10 -8.00 13.08 10.62
N PHE A 11 -7.80 14.12 9.83
CA PHE A 11 -8.81 15.13 9.52
C PHE A 11 -8.80 15.41 8.01
N HIS A 12 -9.94 15.85 7.48
CA HIS A 12 -9.94 16.47 6.15
C HIS A 12 -9.05 17.72 6.17
N ASN A 13 -8.16 17.84 5.20
CA ASN A 13 -7.21 18.96 5.12
C ASN A 13 -7.92 20.23 4.58
N THR A 14 -8.94 20.67 5.30
CA THR A 14 -9.76 21.83 4.92
C THR A 14 -10.20 22.63 6.13
N CYS A 15 -10.01 23.94 6.09
CA CYS A 15 -10.43 24.87 7.12
C CYS A 15 -11.95 25.02 7.11
N ARG A 16 -12.56 24.99 8.29
CA ARG A 16 -14.03 25.13 8.46
C ARG A 16 -14.57 26.54 8.19
N HIS A 17 -13.69 27.54 8.01
CA HIS A 17 -14.10 28.90 7.66
C HIS A 17 -14.50 29.01 6.15
N ARG A 18 -13.54 28.86 5.26
CA ARG A 18 -13.74 29.03 3.81
C ARG A 18 -13.01 27.98 2.97
N GLY A 19 -12.74 26.79 3.52
CA GLY A 19 -12.22 25.65 2.79
C GLY A 19 -10.73 25.70 2.44
N SER A 20 -9.96 26.67 2.95
CA SER A 20 -8.51 26.72 2.71
C SER A 20 -7.82 25.45 3.21
N ILE A 21 -6.82 24.99 2.45
CA ILE A 21 -5.93 23.91 2.88
C ILE A 21 -5.20 24.33 4.16
N LEU A 22 -5.15 23.43 5.15
CA LEU A 22 -4.48 23.67 6.43
C LEU A 22 -3.00 23.27 6.40
N CYS A 23 -2.70 22.08 5.87
CA CYS A 23 -1.35 21.56 5.71
C CYS A 23 -0.95 21.68 4.24
N THR A 24 0.01 22.55 3.94
CA THR A 24 0.49 22.83 2.58
C THR A 24 1.73 22.03 2.21
N THR A 25 2.26 21.25 3.15
CA THR A 25 3.41 20.35 2.99
C THR A 25 3.03 18.93 3.36
N GLU A 26 3.72 17.95 2.79
CA GLU A 26 3.47 16.52 3.04
C GLU A 26 3.78 16.11 4.47
N ALA A 27 4.79 16.73 5.07
CA ALA A 27 5.21 16.46 6.44
C ALA A 27 5.64 17.74 7.15
N GLY A 28 5.57 17.73 8.47
CA GLY A 28 5.97 18.87 9.28
C GLY A 28 5.60 18.70 10.76
N ARG A 29 5.77 19.78 11.50
CA ARG A 29 5.37 19.87 12.91
C ARG A 29 4.40 21.03 13.10
N PHE A 30 3.48 20.89 14.02
CA PHE A 30 2.57 21.96 14.41
C PHE A 30 3.17 22.72 15.59
N PRO A 31 3.64 23.98 15.39
CA PRO A 31 4.16 24.79 16.46
C PRO A 31 3.13 24.93 17.61
N ARG A 32 3.59 24.78 18.84
CA ARG A 32 2.72 24.86 20.04
C ARG A 32 1.51 23.95 20.01
N GLU A 33 1.60 22.83 19.25
CA GLU A 33 0.52 21.85 19.10
C GLU A 33 -0.80 22.48 18.57
N ARG A 34 -0.67 23.39 17.61
CA ARG A 34 -1.80 24.11 17.01
C ARG A 34 -1.77 23.98 15.49
N ILE A 35 -2.93 23.67 14.91
CA ILE A 35 -3.16 23.70 13.47
C ILE A 35 -3.70 25.08 13.13
N VAL A 36 -2.89 25.88 12.45
CA VAL A 36 -3.26 27.27 12.11
C VAL A 36 -3.55 27.37 10.62
N CYS A 37 -4.74 27.84 10.29
CA CYS A 37 -5.11 28.08 8.89
C CYS A 37 -4.26 29.22 8.31
N PRO A 38 -3.61 29.02 7.17
CA PRO A 38 -2.75 30.04 6.58
C PRO A 38 -3.50 31.26 6.02
N TYR A 39 -4.84 31.16 5.91
CA TYR A 39 -5.65 32.23 5.31
C TYR A 39 -6.07 33.30 6.31
N HIS A 40 -6.80 32.91 7.39
CA HIS A 40 -7.32 33.86 8.38
C HIS A 40 -6.93 33.47 9.82
N ALA A 41 -5.90 32.65 9.98
CA ALA A 41 -5.39 32.18 11.27
C ALA A 41 -6.43 31.50 12.19
N TRP A 42 -7.51 30.94 11.63
CA TRP A 42 -8.36 30.05 12.43
C TRP A 42 -7.50 28.93 12.98
N THR A 43 -7.56 28.74 14.28
CA THR A 43 -6.63 27.87 15.01
C THR A 43 -7.39 26.73 15.66
N TYR A 44 -6.93 25.53 15.40
CA TYR A 44 -7.48 24.30 15.96
C TYR A 44 -6.44 23.61 16.86
N ASP A 45 -6.92 22.86 17.85
CA ASP A 45 -6.05 21.95 18.58
C ASP A 45 -5.80 20.64 17.79
N LEU A 46 -4.99 19.74 18.37
CA LEU A 46 -4.68 18.46 17.75
C LEU A 46 -5.84 17.43 17.85
N ASP A 47 -6.91 17.76 18.59
CA ASP A 47 -8.15 16.99 18.61
C ASP A 47 -9.17 17.51 17.59
N GLY A 48 -8.82 18.62 16.92
CA GLY A 48 -9.62 19.22 15.84
C GLY A 48 -10.62 20.27 16.31
N HIS A 49 -10.68 20.61 17.60
CA HIS A 49 -11.59 21.65 18.09
C HIS A 49 -11.09 23.04 17.67
N LEU A 50 -12.03 23.91 17.30
CA LEU A 50 -11.72 25.30 17.01
C LEU A 50 -11.43 26.07 18.32
N ASN A 51 -10.20 26.57 18.47
CA ASN A 51 -9.74 27.25 19.68
C ASN A 51 -9.69 28.75 19.55
N ALA A 52 -9.43 29.29 18.35
CA ALA A 52 -9.35 30.73 18.15
C ALA A 52 -9.72 31.13 16.72
N THR A 53 -10.35 32.31 16.65
CA THR A 53 -10.69 32.98 15.39
C THR A 53 -10.19 34.43 15.45
N PRO A 54 -8.87 34.66 15.29
CA PRO A 54 -8.27 35.99 15.47
C PRO A 54 -8.97 37.04 14.59
N GLN A 55 -9.13 38.25 15.14
CA GLN A 55 -9.71 39.40 14.46
C GLN A 55 -11.17 39.23 13.98
N ARG A 56 -11.83 38.12 14.32
CA ARG A 56 -13.24 37.96 14.02
C ARG A 56 -14.08 38.88 14.91
N MET A 57 -14.95 39.68 14.33
CA MET A 57 -15.93 40.45 15.09
C MET A 57 -16.94 39.53 15.73
N ALA A 58 -17.26 39.77 17.00
CA ALA A 58 -18.21 38.95 17.72
C ALA A 58 -19.63 39.06 17.12
N THR A 59 -20.32 37.95 17.05
CA THR A 59 -21.75 37.85 16.67
C THR A 59 -22.41 36.88 17.63
N SER A 60 -23.71 37.09 17.92
CA SER A 60 -24.45 36.31 18.90
C SER A 60 -24.76 34.89 18.48
N ASP A 61 -24.67 34.60 17.17
CA ASP A 61 -25.01 33.35 16.54
C ASP A 61 -23.81 32.42 16.27
N PHE A 62 -22.58 32.84 16.61
CA PHE A 62 -21.38 32.04 16.38
C PHE A 62 -21.10 31.11 17.55
N ASP A 63 -21.22 29.80 17.28
CA ASP A 63 -20.83 28.75 18.20
C ASP A 63 -19.59 28.03 17.68
N ALA A 64 -18.43 28.23 18.31
CA ALA A 64 -17.15 27.64 17.93
C ALA A 64 -17.17 26.10 17.91
N ALA A 65 -18.01 25.48 18.74
CA ALA A 65 -18.11 24.01 18.80
C ALA A 65 -18.61 23.40 17.49
N GLN A 66 -19.35 24.15 16.68
CA GLN A 66 -19.84 23.70 15.38
C GLN A 66 -18.80 23.76 14.26
N PHE A 67 -17.63 24.37 14.51
CA PHE A 67 -16.58 24.62 13.53
C PHE A 67 -15.31 23.79 13.76
N GLY A 68 -15.40 22.70 14.51
CA GLY A 68 -14.30 21.74 14.62
C GLY A 68 -13.96 21.07 13.26
N LEU A 69 -12.73 20.62 13.09
CA LEU A 69 -12.30 19.91 11.88
C LEU A 69 -13.10 18.62 11.69
N HIS A 70 -13.40 18.29 10.44
CA HIS A 70 -14.02 17.01 10.12
C HIS A 70 -13.00 15.89 10.30
N SER A 71 -13.27 15.01 11.24
CA SER A 71 -12.44 13.83 11.50
C SER A 71 -12.58 12.78 10.39
N VAL A 72 -11.51 12.03 10.17
CA VAL A 72 -11.47 10.85 9.30
C VAL A 72 -11.17 9.65 10.20
N HIS A 73 -11.89 8.56 9.99
CA HIS A 73 -11.60 7.32 10.72
C HIS A 73 -10.19 6.84 10.37
N ALA A 74 -9.36 6.66 11.39
CA ALA A 74 -7.99 6.18 11.25
C ALA A 74 -7.70 5.09 12.27
N ASP A 75 -6.94 4.10 11.85
CA ASP A 75 -6.46 3.01 12.70
C ASP A 75 -5.08 2.58 12.20
N THR A 76 -4.35 1.78 12.97
CA THR A 76 -2.98 1.40 12.65
C THR A 76 -2.75 -0.10 12.83
N TRP A 77 -1.94 -0.66 11.95
CA TRP A 77 -1.39 -2.01 12.09
C TRP A 77 -0.02 -2.08 11.43
N GLY A 78 0.95 -2.71 12.08
CA GLY A 78 2.27 -3.01 11.49
C GLY A 78 3.08 -1.77 11.09
N GLY A 79 2.80 -0.57 11.68
CA GLY A 79 3.42 0.68 11.27
C GLY A 79 2.70 1.38 10.10
N PHE A 80 1.71 0.73 9.50
CA PHE A 80 0.84 1.33 8.48
C PHE A 80 -0.31 2.08 9.13
N VAL A 81 -0.73 3.18 8.50
CA VAL A 81 -1.91 3.96 8.89
C VAL A 81 -3.01 3.74 7.86
N PHE A 82 -4.13 3.24 8.32
CA PHE A 82 -5.33 3.02 7.51
C PHE A 82 -6.32 4.14 7.76
N VAL A 83 -6.92 4.66 6.69
CA VAL A 83 -7.95 5.69 6.76
C VAL A 83 -9.22 5.24 6.05
N ASN A 84 -10.38 5.65 6.59
CA ASN A 84 -11.66 5.40 5.98
C ASN A 84 -12.48 6.70 5.93
N LEU A 85 -12.83 7.13 4.72
CA LEU A 85 -13.55 8.38 4.47
C LEU A 85 -15.08 8.26 4.64
N SER A 86 -15.59 7.12 5.07
CA SER A 86 -17.02 6.94 5.32
C SER A 86 -17.50 7.92 6.39
N THR A 87 -18.67 8.51 6.17
CA THR A 87 -19.36 9.33 7.18
C THR A 87 -19.98 8.49 8.30
N ARG A 88 -20.18 7.20 8.07
CA ARG A 88 -20.65 6.25 9.07
C ARG A 88 -19.44 5.54 9.69
N ARG A 89 -19.57 5.15 10.96
CA ARG A 89 -18.52 4.37 11.65
C ARG A 89 -18.23 3.08 10.87
N PRO A 90 -17.02 2.88 10.35
CA PRO A 90 -16.65 1.66 9.64
C PRO A 90 -16.55 0.46 10.59
N ALA A 91 -16.49 -0.73 10.04
CA ALA A 91 -16.09 -1.90 10.80
C ALA A 91 -14.66 -1.71 11.35
N PRO A 92 -14.32 -2.31 12.50
CA PRO A 92 -12.96 -2.27 13.04
C PRO A 92 -11.94 -2.75 12.01
N LEU A 93 -10.74 -2.15 12.00
CA LEU A 93 -9.64 -2.53 11.11
C LEU A 93 -9.30 -4.03 11.22
N SER A 94 -9.35 -4.60 12.43
CA SER A 94 -9.12 -6.03 12.67
C SER A 94 -9.99 -6.95 11.80
N LYS A 95 -11.22 -6.53 11.48
CA LYS A 95 -12.09 -7.30 10.59
C LYS A 95 -11.60 -7.27 9.13
N THR A 96 -10.99 -6.18 8.71
CA THR A 96 -10.41 -6.04 7.37
C THR A 96 -9.09 -6.80 7.25
N LEU A 97 -8.28 -6.76 8.31
CA LEU A 97 -6.98 -7.45 8.35
C LEU A 97 -7.13 -8.98 8.44
N GLY A 98 -8.24 -9.46 9.06
CA GLY A 98 -8.44 -10.90 9.23
C GLY A 98 -7.26 -11.58 9.93
N GLU A 99 -6.66 -12.56 9.28
CA GLU A 99 -5.54 -13.35 9.80
C GLU A 99 -4.15 -12.74 9.58
N LEU A 100 -4.06 -11.64 8.82
CA LEU A 100 -2.79 -10.98 8.53
C LEU A 100 -1.91 -10.74 9.77
N PRO A 101 -2.45 -10.21 10.89
CA PRO A 101 -1.63 -9.95 12.07
C PRO A 101 -1.00 -11.21 12.68
N SER A 102 -1.69 -12.32 12.69
CA SER A 102 -1.17 -13.61 13.19
C SER A 102 -0.19 -14.23 12.20
N ARG A 103 -0.52 -14.24 10.91
CA ARG A 103 0.32 -14.78 9.83
C ARG A 103 1.70 -14.10 9.78
N PHE A 104 1.74 -12.79 9.95
CA PHE A 104 2.98 -12.02 9.87
C PHE A 104 3.54 -11.54 11.23
N ALA A 105 3.16 -12.20 12.33
CA ALA A 105 3.59 -11.81 13.67
C ALA A 105 5.13 -11.82 13.83
N HIS A 106 5.81 -12.78 13.24
CA HIS A 106 7.27 -12.93 13.32
C HIS A 106 8.03 -11.78 12.64
N TYR A 107 7.45 -11.16 11.63
CA TYR A 107 8.08 -10.06 10.87
C TYR A 107 8.09 -8.72 11.62
N ARG A 108 7.32 -8.57 12.70
CA ARG A 108 7.30 -7.37 13.56
C ARG A 108 7.26 -6.06 12.78
N PHE A 109 6.39 -5.95 11.79
CA PHE A 109 6.33 -4.84 10.83
C PHE A 109 6.43 -3.45 11.45
N ALA A 110 5.83 -3.22 12.63
CA ALA A 110 5.91 -1.93 13.32
C ALA A 110 7.35 -1.51 13.70
N GLY A 111 8.26 -2.48 13.81
CA GLY A 111 9.67 -2.27 14.08
C GLY A 111 10.51 -1.97 12.84
N LEU A 112 10.02 -2.32 11.65
CA LEU A 112 10.77 -2.13 10.42
C LEU A 112 10.91 -0.64 10.06
N ARG A 113 11.90 -0.34 9.24
CA ARG A 113 12.14 1.03 8.72
C ARG A 113 12.38 0.97 7.22
N SER A 114 11.91 2.01 6.54
CA SER A 114 12.17 2.23 5.13
C SER A 114 13.67 2.46 4.90
N GLY A 115 14.28 1.59 4.09
CA GLY A 115 15.65 1.74 3.62
C GLY A 115 15.72 2.35 2.21
N HIS A 116 14.66 2.15 1.42
CA HIS A 116 14.55 2.70 0.06
C HIS A 116 13.10 2.91 -0.33
N ARG A 117 12.84 3.95 -1.11
CA ARG A 117 11.51 4.24 -1.64
C ARG A 117 11.59 4.74 -3.08
N ILE A 118 10.76 4.17 -3.93
CA ILE A 118 10.54 4.65 -5.30
C ILE A 118 9.09 5.12 -5.41
N VAL A 119 8.87 6.25 -6.08
CA VAL A 119 7.53 6.77 -6.38
C VAL A 119 7.43 6.96 -7.88
N THR A 120 6.40 6.36 -8.49
CA THR A 120 6.13 6.47 -9.93
C THR A 120 4.69 6.93 -10.18
N ASN A 121 4.46 7.48 -11.38
CA ASN A 121 3.12 7.87 -11.83
C ASN A 121 2.79 7.06 -13.07
N VAL A 122 1.84 6.15 -12.94
CA VAL A 122 1.44 5.19 -13.98
C VAL A 122 0.17 5.69 -14.67
N GLN A 123 0.18 5.70 -16.01
CA GLN A 123 -0.95 6.15 -16.83
C GLN A 123 -1.94 5.01 -17.10
N ALA A 124 -2.43 4.42 -16.02
CA ALA A 124 -3.41 3.34 -16.03
C ALA A 124 -4.43 3.49 -14.90
N ASN A 125 -5.58 2.86 -15.06
CA ASN A 125 -6.54 2.77 -13.96
C ASN A 125 -5.97 1.85 -12.86
N TRP A 126 -6.15 2.23 -11.61
CA TRP A 126 -5.66 1.48 -10.45
C TRP A 126 -6.10 0.00 -10.41
N LYS A 127 -7.27 -0.33 -11.00
CA LYS A 127 -7.75 -1.71 -11.05
C LYS A 127 -6.88 -2.60 -11.94
N LEU A 128 -6.29 -2.05 -13.01
CA LEU A 128 -5.38 -2.81 -13.87
C LEU A 128 -4.13 -3.24 -13.11
N LEU A 129 -3.56 -2.35 -12.28
CA LEU A 129 -2.43 -2.71 -11.44
C LEU A 129 -2.80 -3.72 -10.35
N ALA A 130 -4.01 -3.59 -9.76
CA ALA A 130 -4.49 -4.56 -8.79
C ALA A 130 -4.72 -5.94 -9.41
N GLU A 131 -5.29 -6.00 -10.61
CA GLU A 131 -5.47 -7.25 -11.37
C GLU A 131 -4.12 -7.86 -11.76
N ASN A 132 -3.19 -7.05 -12.30
CA ASN A 132 -1.84 -7.50 -12.66
C ASN A 132 -1.10 -8.11 -11.45
N PHE A 133 -1.14 -7.47 -10.28
CA PHE A 133 -0.55 -8.03 -9.07
C PHE A 133 -1.22 -9.33 -8.59
N SER A 134 -2.49 -9.53 -8.93
CA SER A 134 -3.31 -10.65 -8.41
C SER A 134 -3.17 -11.94 -9.22
N GLU A 135 -2.32 -11.97 -10.25
CA GLU A 135 -2.13 -13.16 -11.10
C GLU A 135 -0.66 -13.26 -11.54
N CYS A 136 -0.27 -14.42 -12.01
CA CYS A 136 1.05 -14.66 -12.58
C CYS A 136 0.99 -15.32 -13.96
N TYR A 137 -0.14 -15.20 -14.66
CA TYR A 137 -0.30 -15.67 -16.03
C TYR A 137 0.65 -14.91 -16.98
N HIS A 138 0.90 -13.63 -16.71
CA HIS A 138 1.84 -12.79 -17.44
C HIS A 138 3.31 -13.01 -17.06
N CYS A 139 3.61 -13.62 -15.90
CA CYS A 139 4.99 -13.68 -15.39
C CYS A 139 6.01 -14.30 -16.36
N PRO A 140 5.74 -15.42 -17.06
CA PRO A 140 6.74 -16.03 -17.95
C PRO A 140 7.23 -15.11 -19.07
N PRO A 141 6.35 -14.43 -19.83
CA PRO A 141 6.78 -13.55 -20.91
C PRO A 141 7.28 -12.18 -20.45
N VAL A 142 6.87 -11.71 -19.26
CA VAL A 142 7.12 -10.34 -18.79
C VAL A 142 8.31 -10.28 -17.82
N HIS A 143 8.43 -11.27 -16.93
CA HIS A 143 9.39 -11.26 -15.82
C HIS A 143 10.39 -12.44 -15.88
N PRO A 144 11.21 -12.57 -16.91
CA PRO A 144 12.18 -13.68 -16.99
C PRO A 144 13.20 -13.63 -15.83
N GLU A 145 13.48 -12.45 -15.28
CA GLU A 145 14.36 -12.26 -14.11
C GLU A 145 13.74 -12.86 -12.85
N LEU A 146 12.49 -12.58 -12.58
CA LEU A 146 11.72 -13.11 -11.46
C LEU A 146 11.57 -14.64 -11.57
N CYS A 147 11.24 -15.13 -12.75
CA CYS A 147 11.09 -16.57 -13.03
C CYS A 147 12.41 -17.36 -12.87
N ARG A 148 13.58 -16.70 -12.92
CA ARG A 148 14.87 -17.36 -12.65
C ARG A 148 15.05 -17.64 -11.14
N VAL A 149 14.52 -16.78 -10.28
CA VAL A 149 14.64 -16.91 -8.82
C VAL A 149 13.50 -17.75 -8.26
N VAL A 150 12.28 -17.59 -8.80
CA VAL A 150 11.07 -18.30 -8.39
C VAL A 150 10.53 -19.11 -9.57
N PRO A 151 10.98 -20.37 -9.76
CA PRO A 151 10.66 -21.18 -10.96
C PRO A 151 9.17 -21.45 -11.14
N ALA A 152 8.37 -21.49 -10.07
CA ALA A 152 6.92 -21.69 -10.15
C ALA A 152 6.23 -20.65 -11.03
N TYR A 153 6.75 -19.44 -11.11
CA TYR A 153 6.19 -18.39 -11.97
C TYR A 153 6.29 -18.71 -13.48
N ARG A 154 7.16 -19.66 -13.88
CA ARG A 154 7.17 -20.17 -15.27
C ARG A 154 5.92 -20.97 -15.63
N GLU A 155 5.16 -21.42 -14.64
CA GLU A 155 3.93 -22.15 -14.81
C GLU A 155 2.72 -21.24 -15.06
N ALA A 156 2.95 -19.94 -15.21
CA ALA A 156 1.90 -18.96 -15.53
C ALA A 156 0.72 -18.99 -14.54
N GLY A 157 0.99 -19.17 -13.24
CA GLY A 157 -0.04 -19.22 -12.20
C GLY A 157 -0.72 -20.58 -12.02
N ALA A 158 -0.37 -21.59 -12.83
CA ALA A 158 -1.02 -22.91 -12.78
C ALA A 158 -0.78 -23.66 -11.45
N TRP A 159 0.28 -23.32 -10.69
CA TRP A 159 0.51 -23.92 -9.37
C TRP A 159 -0.65 -23.67 -8.40
N GLY A 160 -1.28 -22.49 -8.43
CA GLY A 160 -2.42 -22.12 -7.57
C GLY A 160 -3.70 -22.93 -7.85
N LEU A 161 -3.78 -23.66 -8.96
CA LEU A 161 -4.92 -24.49 -9.31
C LEU A 161 -4.81 -25.93 -8.80
N ARG A 162 -3.67 -26.32 -8.23
CA ARG A 162 -3.41 -27.71 -7.80
C ARG A 162 -4.07 -28.06 -6.46
N GLY A 163 -4.82 -27.14 -5.85
CA GLY A 163 -5.54 -27.38 -4.59
C GLY A 163 -4.62 -27.57 -3.39
N GLU A 164 -3.37 -27.28 -3.51
CA GLU A 164 -2.45 -27.18 -2.40
C GLU A 164 -2.73 -25.82 -1.75
N ASP A 165 -3.33 -25.88 -0.58
CA ASP A 165 -3.68 -24.72 0.23
C ASP A 165 -2.51 -23.73 0.28
N GLU A 166 -2.67 -22.59 -0.40
CA GLU A 166 -1.86 -21.38 -0.24
C GLU A 166 -0.32 -21.56 -0.21
N ALA A 167 0.22 -22.60 -0.85
CA ALA A 167 1.66 -22.78 -0.90
C ALA A 167 2.30 -21.59 -1.62
N SER A 168 2.98 -20.75 -0.85
CA SER A 168 3.80 -19.68 -1.41
C SER A 168 4.82 -20.30 -2.35
N PRO A 169 5.06 -19.73 -3.53
CA PRO A 169 6.02 -20.28 -4.48
C PRO A 169 7.41 -20.32 -3.85
N GLU A 170 8.09 -21.47 -4.02
CA GLU A 170 9.43 -21.65 -3.49
C GLU A 170 10.50 -20.98 -4.37
N PHE A 171 11.59 -20.59 -3.76
CA PHE A 171 12.78 -20.19 -4.47
C PHE A 171 13.44 -21.39 -5.17
N ARG A 172 14.19 -21.11 -6.21
CA ARG A 172 15.08 -22.12 -6.80
C ARG A 172 16.11 -22.62 -5.78
N ALA A 173 16.60 -23.83 -5.97
CA ALA A 173 17.69 -24.38 -5.14
C ALA A 173 18.87 -23.40 -5.07
N GLY A 174 19.35 -23.17 -3.84
CA GLY A 174 20.45 -22.25 -3.54
C GLY A 174 20.08 -20.77 -3.47
N ALA A 175 18.83 -20.38 -3.73
CA ALA A 175 18.38 -19.05 -3.44
C ALA A 175 17.79 -18.96 -2.01
N ALA A 176 17.98 -17.82 -1.37
CA ALA A 176 17.59 -17.57 0.02
C ALA A 176 16.68 -16.33 0.17
N THR A 177 16.57 -15.52 -0.86
CA THR A 177 15.70 -14.34 -0.89
C THR A 177 15.43 -13.87 -2.32
N LEU A 178 14.54 -12.89 -2.50
CA LEU A 178 14.20 -12.36 -3.81
C LEU A 178 15.15 -11.21 -4.20
N THR A 179 16.27 -11.57 -4.77
CA THR A 179 17.31 -10.70 -5.32
C THR A 179 17.74 -11.21 -6.70
N PRO A 180 18.47 -10.45 -7.52
CA PRO A 180 18.80 -10.86 -8.89
C PRO A 180 19.48 -12.22 -9.02
N ASP A 181 20.30 -12.60 -8.06
CA ASP A 181 21.00 -13.88 -7.99
C ASP A 181 20.44 -14.85 -6.94
N GLY A 182 19.45 -14.43 -6.16
CA GLY A 182 18.81 -15.19 -5.08
C GLY A 182 19.63 -15.19 -3.79
N SER A 183 20.74 -14.48 -3.71
CA SER A 183 21.57 -14.45 -2.49
C SER A 183 21.02 -13.48 -1.45
N ALA A 184 20.99 -13.90 -0.18
CA ALA A 184 20.73 -13.03 0.96
C ALA A 184 22.04 -12.43 1.48
N ARG A 185 22.04 -11.13 1.76
CA ARG A 185 23.15 -10.39 2.38
C ARG A 185 22.83 -9.94 3.80
N LEU A 186 21.59 -10.20 4.24
CA LEU A 186 21.10 -9.92 5.58
C LEU A 186 20.70 -11.24 6.26
N PRO A 187 20.70 -11.30 7.59
CA PRO A 187 20.12 -12.43 8.30
C PRO A 187 18.61 -12.46 8.12
N PRO A 188 17.99 -13.65 8.10
CA PRO A 188 16.54 -13.75 8.07
C PRO A 188 15.92 -13.20 9.37
N PHE A 189 14.67 -12.78 9.30
CA PHE A 189 13.90 -12.37 10.47
C PHE A 189 13.93 -13.46 11.54
N ALA A 190 14.04 -13.05 12.80
CA ALA A 190 14.07 -13.99 13.92
C ALA A 190 12.70 -14.68 14.07
N GLY A 191 12.73 -16.00 14.31
CA GLY A 191 11.54 -16.79 14.55
C GLY A 191 10.90 -17.43 13.31
N LEU A 192 11.45 -17.23 12.12
CA LEU A 192 11.03 -17.96 10.92
C LEU A 192 11.42 -19.43 11.03
N ASP A 193 10.49 -20.33 10.75
CA ASP A 193 10.74 -21.76 10.66
C ASP A 193 11.47 -22.14 9.36
N GLU A 194 11.75 -23.44 9.18
CA GLU A 194 12.47 -23.92 8.00
C GLU A 194 11.65 -23.77 6.71
N THR A 195 10.36 -23.93 6.79
CA THR A 195 9.44 -23.76 5.66
C THR A 195 9.34 -22.29 5.29
N GLU A 196 9.12 -21.41 6.25
CA GLU A 196 9.10 -19.95 6.04
C GLU A 196 10.41 -19.43 5.44
N ARG A 197 11.54 -20.02 5.74
CA ARG A 197 12.84 -19.67 5.13
C ARG A 197 13.03 -20.17 3.71
N LYS A 198 12.29 -21.18 3.28
CA LYS A 198 12.35 -21.76 1.94
C LYS A 198 11.27 -21.25 1.01
N THR A 199 10.11 -20.94 1.55
CA THR A 199 8.91 -20.51 0.81
C THR A 199 8.76 -19.00 0.83
N LEU A 200 9.55 -18.31 0.37
CA LEU A 200 10.11 -17.05 0.78
C LEU A 200 9.58 -15.80 0.20
N TYR A 201 8.52 -15.87 -0.50
CA TYR A 201 7.81 -14.76 -1.06
C TYR A 201 6.33 -15.00 -0.85
N VAL A 202 5.77 -14.31 0.12
CA VAL A 202 4.34 -14.34 0.37
C VAL A 202 3.72 -13.06 -0.17
N PRO A 203 3.20 -13.07 -1.41
CA PRO A 203 2.46 -11.94 -1.94
C PRO A 203 1.11 -11.86 -1.23
N TRP A 204 0.76 -10.69 -0.75
CA TRP A 204 -0.53 -10.45 -0.11
C TRP A 204 -1.11 -9.10 -0.52
N MET A 205 -2.30 -9.12 -1.10
CA MET A 205 -3.04 -7.91 -1.42
C MET A 205 -4.09 -7.62 -0.35
N LEU A 206 -4.00 -6.48 0.30
CA LEU A 206 -5.03 -5.92 1.15
C LEU A 206 -5.75 -4.79 0.40
N PRO A 207 -6.93 -5.08 -0.17
CA PRO A 207 -7.66 -4.08 -0.94
C PRO A 207 -8.01 -2.84 -0.11
N PRO A 208 -8.01 -1.64 -0.71
CA PRO A 208 -7.86 -1.41 -2.15
C PRO A 208 -6.43 -1.20 -2.61
N ASN A 209 -5.46 -0.93 -1.74
CA ASN A 209 -4.26 -0.24 -2.16
C ASN A 209 -2.97 -0.61 -1.42
N LEU A 210 -2.96 -1.68 -0.65
CA LEU A 210 -1.74 -2.16 0.02
C LEU A 210 -1.41 -3.58 -0.49
N PHE A 211 -0.18 -3.75 -0.98
CA PHE A 211 0.37 -5.03 -1.36
C PHE A 211 1.63 -5.28 -0.53
N LEU A 212 1.70 -6.43 0.09
CA LEU A 212 2.83 -6.87 0.89
C LEU A 212 3.54 -8.01 0.18
N ASN A 213 4.82 -7.87 -0.05
CA ASN A 213 5.71 -8.90 -0.54
C ASN A 213 6.71 -9.21 0.56
N VAL A 214 6.48 -10.32 1.27
CA VAL A 214 7.19 -10.64 2.49
C VAL A 214 8.27 -11.67 2.19
N HIS A 215 9.53 -11.32 2.44
CA HIS A 215 10.70 -12.14 2.22
C HIS A 215 11.35 -12.50 3.58
N PRO A 216 12.28 -13.44 3.66
CA PRO A 216 12.85 -13.83 4.94
C PRO A 216 13.65 -12.75 5.65
N ASP A 217 14.18 -11.80 4.91
CA ASP A 217 15.15 -10.81 5.36
C ASP A 217 14.76 -9.36 5.10
N TYR A 218 13.67 -9.13 4.34
CA TYR A 218 13.09 -7.82 4.10
C TYR A 218 11.61 -7.91 3.72
N VAL A 219 10.94 -6.76 3.71
CA VAL A 219 9.56 -6.64 3.19
C VAL A 219 9.54 -5.58 2.11
N ASN A 220 9.00 -5.92 0.95
CA ASN A 220 8.71 -4.94 -0.08
C ASN A 220 7.20 -4.62 -0.06
N VAL A 221 6.87 -3.33 -0.04
CA VAL A 221 5.51 -2.83 0.07
C VAL A 221 5.17 -2.03 -1.17
N HIS A 222 4.04 -2.33 -1.79
CA HIS A 222 3.49 -1.49 -2.84
C HIS A 222 2.23 -0.81 -2.32
N MET A 223 2.17 0.50 -2.46
CA MET A 223 0.99 1.29 -2.14
C MET A 223 0.53 2.03 -3.38
N MET A 224 -0.77 2.02 -3.61
CA MET A 224 -1.41 2.52 -4.82
C MET A 224 -2.38 3.65 -4.48
N PHE A 225 -2.16 4.83 -5.04
CA PHE A 225 -2.98 6.01 -4.81
C PHE A 225 -3.56 6.53 -6.12
N PRO A 226 -4.83 6.22 -6.43
CA PRO A 226 -5.48 6.74 -7.63
C PRO A 226 -5.48 8.28 -7.64
N THR A 227 -4.96 8.87 -8.71
CA THR A 227 -4.94 10.33 -8.94
C THR A 227 -5.93 10.78 -10.00
N GLY A 228 -6.50 9.81 -10.72
CA GLY A 228 -7.53 10.04 -11.72
C GLY A 228 -8.10 8.72 -12.25
N PRO A 229 -9.08 8.79 -13.16
CA PRO A 229 -9.68 7.59 -13.75
C PRO A 229 -8.69 6.71 -14.53
N GLN A 230 -7.60 7.27 -15.00
CA GLN A 230 -6.56 6.58 -15.79
C GLN A 230 -5.16 6.98 -15.33
N SER A 231 -5.01 7.30 -14.05
CA SER A 231 -3.71 7.63 -13.47
C SER A 231 -3.66 7.21 -12.01
N VAL A 232 -2.51 6.74 -11.59
CA VAL A 232 -2.24 6.27 -10.23
C VAL A 232 -0.80 6.58 -9.86
N THR A 233 -0.58 7.05 -8.64
CA THR A 233 0.76 7.10 -8.04
C THR A 233 1.02 5.79 -7.33
N MET A 234 2.11 5.12 -7.71
CA MET A 234 2.62 3.95 -7.02
C MET A 234 3.75 4.36 -6.09
N VAL A 235 3.76 3.79 -4.90
CA VAL A 235 4.84 3.92 -3.93
C VAL A 235 5.35 2.54 -3.59
N TYR A 236 6.60 2.28 -3.92
CA TYR A 236 7.32 1.05 -3.60
C TYR A 236 8.28 1.34 -2.44
N ASP A 237 8.19 0.57 -1.37
CA ASP A 237 8.97 0.80 -0.15
C ASP A 237 9.64 -0.50 0.30
N TRP A 238 10.95 -0.47 0.55
CA TRP A 238 11.73 -1.59 1.06
C TRP A 238 11.97 -1.40 2.54
N LEU A 239 11.40 -2.30 3.34
CA LEU A 239 11.44 -2.25 4.79
C LEU A 239 12.43 -3.28 5.33
N PHE A 240 13.28 -2.86 6.24
CA PHE A 240 14.31 -3.68 6.86
C PHE A 240 14.28 -3.56 8.39
N GLU A 241 14.86 -4.52 9.08
CA GLU A 241 15.18 -4.35 10.50
C GLU A 241 16.22 -3.24 10.67
N PRO A 242 16.04 -2.29 11.61
CA PRO A 242 16.98 -1.17 11.81
C PRO A 242 18.42 -1.60 12.11
N SER A 243 18.57 -2.74 12.80
CA SER A 243 19.88 -3.33 13.12
C SER A 243 20.64 -3.89 11.91
N HIS A 244 19.92 -4.18 10.83
CA HIS A 244 20.45 -4.79 9.61
C HIS A 244 20.12 -3.95 8.36
N MET A 245 20.05 -2.63 8.51
CA MET A 245 19.74 -1.72 7.40
C MET A 245 20.85 -1.77 6.33
N PRO A 246 20.57 -2.26 5.10
CA PRO A 246 21.57 -2.32 4.04
C PRO A 246 21.94 -0.93 3.51
N ARG A 247 23.13 -0.80 2.94
CA ARG A 247 23.64 0.46 2.35
C ARG A 247 24.43 0.16 1.08
N GLY A 248 24.54 1.20 0.22
CA GLY A 248 25.32 1.11 -1.02
C GLY A 248 24.93 -0.10 -1.87
N ALA A 249 25.93 -0.88 -2.31
CA ALA A 249 25.73 -2.05 -3.16
C ALA A 249 24.83 -3.15 -2.57
N ASP A 250 24.74 -3.26 -1.26
CA ASP A 250 23.82 -4.22 -0.63
C ASP A 250 22.37 -3.75 -0.74
N LEU A 251 22.11 -2.45 -0.56
CA LEU A 251 20.79 -1.88 -0.77
C LEU A 251 20.35 -1.99 -2.24
N GLU A 252 21.24 -1.64 -3.17
CA GLU A 252 21.00 -1.79 -4.61
C GLU A 252 20.65 -3.22 -5.00
N HIS A 253 21.34 -4.20 -4.40
CA HIS A 253 21.07 -5.63 -4.61
C HIS A 253 19.64 -6.04 -4.22
N TYR A 254 19.11 -5.53 -3.10
CA TYR A 254 17.73 -5.78 -2.66
C TYR A 254 16.69 -5.04 -3.51
N VAL A 255 17.05 -3.89 -4.04
CA VAL A 255 16.13 -3.06 -4.83
C VAL A 255 15.97 -3.57 -6.27
N ALA A 256 17.06 -4.05 -6.86
CA ALA A 256 17.20 -4.23 -8.32
C ALA A 256 16.14 -5.13 -8.95
N LEU A 257 15.82 -6.29 -8.35
CA LEU A 257 14.86 -7.23 -8.96
C LEU A 257 13.43 -6.68 -8.94
N TRP A 258 13.01 -6.08 -7.82
CA TRP A 258 11.71 -5.45 -7.73
C TRP A 258 11.57 -4.20 -8.61
N ASP A 259 12.62 -3.39 -8.74
CA ASP A 259 12.59 -2.21 -9.62
C ASP A 259 12.38 -2.62 -11.09
N ILE A 260 13.08 -3.68 -11.55
CA ILE A 260 12.87 -4.22 -12.89
C ILE A 260 11.45 -4.75 -13.06
N THR A 261 10.97 -5.58 -12.13
CA THR A 261 9.65 -6.20 -12.17
C THR A 261 8.55 -5.13 -12.18
N ASN A 262 8.61 -4.16 -11.28
CA ASN A 262 7.63 -3.08 -11.20
C ASN A 262 7.55 -2.27 -12.49
N ARG A 263 8.67 -1.91 -13.10
CA ARG A 263 8.69 -1.17 -14.39
C ARG A 263 8.11 -1.97 -15.54
N GLN A 264 8.29 -3.30 -15.53
CA GLN A 264 7.70 -4.18 -16.53
C GLN A 264 6.17 -4.22 -16.38
N ASP A 265 5.66 -4.31 -15.15
CA ASP A 265 4.24 -4.30 -14.84
C ASP A 265 3.57 -2.96 -15.17
N GLU A 266 4.17 -1.86 -14.73
CA GLU A 266 3.68 -0.51 -15.01
C GLU A 266 3.50 -0.30 -16.52
N ARG A 267 4.51 -0.65 -17.29
CA ARG A 267 4.47 -0.54 -18.77
C ARG A 267 3.35 -1.40 -19.38
N ASN A 268 3.16 -2.62 -18.90
CA ASN A 268 2.09 -3.50 -19.40
C ASN A 268 0.71 -2.94 -19.05
N CYS A 269 0.51 -2.45 -17.84
CA CYS A 269 -0.73 -1.81 -17.42
C CYS A 269 -1.04 -0.55 -18.24
N GLU A 270 -0.03 0.24 -18.59
CA GLU A 270 -0.19 1.40 -19.47
C GLU A 270 -0.58 0.99 -20.91
N TRP A 271 0.03 -0.06 -21.46
CA TRP A 271 -0.34 -0.59 -22.77
C TRP A 271 -1.76 -1.16 -22.75
N GLN A 272 -2.13 -1.88 -21.70
CA GLN A 272 -3.49 -2.39 -21.52
C GLN A 272 -4.50 -1.24 -21.47
N GLN A 273 -4.21 -0.20 -20.69
CA GLN A 273 -5.05 1.01 -20.62
C GLN A 273 -5.21 1.68 -21.98
N GLN A 274 -4.15 1.75 -22.77
CA GLN A 274 -4.21 2.30 -24.13
C GLN A 274 -5.04 1.41 -25.07
N GLY A 275 -4.82 0.09 -25.03
CA GLY A 275 -5.56 -0.89 -25.84
C GLY A 275 -7.06 -0.86 -25.56
N MET A 276 -7.45 -0.71 -24.30
CA MET A 276 -8.87 -0.62 -23.88
C MET A 276 -9.59 0.63 -24.41
N ARG A 277 -8.89 1.64 -24.90
CA ARG A 277 -9.50 2.81 -25.57
C ARG A 277 -9.92 2.51 -27.01
N SER A 278 -9.52 1.37 -27.57
CA SER A 278 -9.90 0.98 -28.92
C SER A 278 -11.42 0.80 -29.03
N ARG A 279 -11.99 1.28 -30.15
CA ARG A 279 -13.40 1.06 -30.44
C ARG A 279 -13.77 -0.42 -30.62
N ALA A 280 -12.80 -1.26 -30.91
CA ALA A 280 -12.97 -2.71 -31.06
C ALA A 280 -13.01 -3.45 -29.72
N PHE A 281 -12.42 -2.89 -28.65
CA PHE A 281 -12.43 -3.51 -27.34
C PHE A 281 -13.83 -3.43 -26.73
N ARG A 282 -14.38 -4.57 -26.31
CA ARG A 282 -15.68 -4.65 -25.62
C ARG A 282 -15.53 -5.19 -24.21
N HIS A 283 -14.84 -6.28 -24.04
CA HIS A 283 -14.53 -6.95 -22.78
C HIS A 283 -13.36 -7.91 -22.99
N GLY A 284 -12.64 -8.22 -21.92
CA GLY A 284 -11.70 -9.32 -21.84
C GLY A 284 -12.35 -10.57 -21.24
N VAL A 285 -11.55 -11.64 -21.10
CA VAL A 285 -11.92 -12.85 -20.39
C VAL A 285 -10.80 -13.20 -19.42
N PHE A 286 -11.14 -13.72 -18.25
CA PHE A 286 -10.18 -14.32 -17.34
C PHE A 286 -10.05 -15.81 -17.64
N VAL A 287 -8.83 -16.32 -17.56
CA VAL A 287 -8.56 -17.76 -17.59
C VAL A 287 -8.55 -18.35 -16.17
N PRO A 288 -8.64 -19.67 -15.98
CA PRO A 288 -8.78 -20.26 -14.65
C PRO A 288 -7.74 -19.81 -13.61
N GLN A 289 -6.48 -19.63 -13.99
CA GLN A 289 -5.42 -19.20 -13.09
C GLN A 289 -5.49 -17.73 -12.67
N GLU A 290 -6.38 -16.93 -13.26
CA GLU A 290 -6.67 -15.54 -12.89
C GLU A 290 -7.83 -15.44 -11.89
N PHE A 291 -8.04 -16.46 -11.08
CA PHE A 291 -9.17 -16.52 -10.13
C PHE A 291 -9.14 -15.37 -9.10
N ASP A 292 -7.98 -14.88 -8.72
CA ASP A 292 -7.87 -13.75 -7.79
C ASP A 292 -8.20 -12.42 -8.47
N CYS A 293 -7.92 -12.24 -9.75
CA CYS A 293 -8.45 -11.11 -10.52
C CYS A 293 -9.97 -11.10 -10.53
N HIS A 294 -10.60 -12.28 -10.73
CA HIS A 294 -12.05 -12.41 -10.66
C HIS A 294 -12.58 -12.07 -9.24
N ARG A 295 -11.94 -12.56 -8.17
CA ARG A 295 -12.29 -12.22 -6.78
C ARG A 295 -12.18 -10.73 -6.53
N PHE A 296 -11.09 -10.10 -6.97
CA PHE A 296 -10.90 -8.65 -6.89
C PHE A 296 -12.02 -7.89 -7.61
N CYS A 297 -12.36 -8.27 -8.84
CA CYS A 297 -13.49 -7.68 -9.56
C CYS A 297 -14.82 -7.82 -8.82
N GLN A 298 -15.10 -8.96 -8.19
CA GLN A 298 -16.29 -9.15 -7.36
C GLN A 298 -16.28 -8.22 -6.14
N TRP A 299 -15.13 -8.05 -5.49
CA TRP A 299 -14.96 -7.12 -4.38
C TRP A 299 -15.27 -5.67 -4.80
N VAL A 300 -14.73 -5.21 -5.93
CA VAL A 300 -15.02 -3.88 -6.51
C VAL A 300 -16.51 -3.70 -6.77
N ARG A 301 -17.15 -4.69 -7.44
CA ARG A 301 -18.60 -4.66 -7.73
C ARG A 301 -19.44 -4.60 -6.46
N ALA A 302 -19.08 -5.34 -5.44
CA ALA A 302 -19.77 -5.30 -4.15
C ALA A 302 -19.64 -3.93 -3.47
N GLY A 303 -18.47 -3.28 -3.56
CA GLY A 303 -18.25 -1.92 -3.06
C GLY A 303 -19.13 -0.88 -3.76
N LEU A 304 -19.30 -0.97 -5.08
CA LEU A 304 -20.12 -0.07 -5.86
C LEU A 304 -21.63 -0.21 -5.60
N ARG A 305 -22.09 -1.39 -5.15
CA ARG A 305 -23.50 -1.65 -4.84
C ARG A 305 -23.93 -1.18 -3.45
N ARG A 306 -22.96 -0.85 -2.58
CA ARG A 306 -23.24 -0.41 -1.20
C ARG A 306 -23.53 1.10 -1.06
N LYS A 307 -23.82 1.78 -2.15
CA LYS A 307 -24.21 3.20 -2.15
C LYS A 307 -25.62 3.41 -1.64
#